data_73655ff14a0303a71a8f17574809ae2b
#
_entry.id   73655ff14a0303a71a8f17574809ae2b
#
_cell.length_a   1.000
_cell.length_b   1.000
_cell.length_c   1.000
_cell.angle_alpha   90.00
_cell.angle_beta   90.00
_cell.angle_gamma   90.00
#
_symmetry.space_group_name_H-M   'P 1'
#
loop_
_entity.id
_entity.type
_entity.pdbx_description
1 polymer ?
#
loop_
_entity_poly.entity_id
_entity_poly.type
_entity_poly.pdbx_seq_one_letter_code
_entity_poly.pdbx_strand_id
1 'polypeptide(L)'
;MEVSKQALQNIISDEERLLFAENIPAEYLSDALGRRTGTADALVFARSTEEVSGVLRYANENGIPITPRGAGTNLVGSTISLFGGIILDVSRMNRVLELDRDTMTITVEPGMLLKDLQAYVEERGLFYPPDPGEKASSIGGNISTNAGGMRAVKYGVTRDYVRGLEVVLADGTVLKVGGKQVKDASGLSLKHLLIGSEGTLAVITKCLLRLLPKPETTVSVLVPFADLGTGIRSVLTILQANANPTAVEFMERKVVALGESFSGVQYPRPDAGSYILLTFDGHESEVNANIERVRRLALDNGAIDYIVLRSAEQAADIWKVRGALVMAVEAVSEQEPVDIVVPISHTADFVRYINELEASSGVRMIAFGHAGDGNVHLCVVRDGRDQQTWERELHDNMEQAYAKAYSYGGVASGEHGIGISKRPYFLRETAQENLAVMNTIKTALDPKHTLNDQKSYIVGGK
;
A
#
# COMPACT_ATOMS: atom_id res chain seq x y z
N MET A 1 -17.42 -27.30 -6.21
CA MET A 1 -16.55 -28.12 -7.12
C MET A 1 -15.39 -28.58 -6.26
N GLU A 2 -15.00 -29.83 -6.35
CA GLU A 2 -13.98 -30.39 -5.46
C GLU A 2 -12.58 -30.23 -6.08
N VAL A 3 -11.62 -29.73 -5.30
CA VAL A 3 -10.23 -29.60 -5.72
C VAL A 3 -9.55 -30.97 -5.67
N SER A 4 -9.11 -31.49 -6.82
CA SER A 4 -8.45 -32.79 -6.91
C SER A 4 -7.00 -32.73 -6.42
N LYS A 5 -6.72 -33.45 -5.32
CA LYS A 5 -5.36 -33.62 -4.80
C LYS A 5 -4.41 -34.18 -5.86
N GLN A 6 -4.82 -35.22 -6.58
CA GLN A 6 -4.01 -35.86 -7.61
C GLN A 6 -3.67 -34.92 -8.77
N ALA A 7 -4.62 -34.06 -9.18
CA ALA A 7 -4.37 -33.10 -10.23
C ALA A 7 -3.32 -32.05 -9.82
N LEU A 8 -3.39 -31.55 -8.59
CA LEU A 8 -2.41 -30.62 -8.05
C LEU A 8 -1.03 -31.27 -7.85
N GLN A 9 -0.98 -32.53 -7.40
CA GLN A 9 0.27 -33.31 -7.28
C GLN A 9 0.97 -33.55 -8.62
N ASN A 10 0.23 -33.67 -9.72
CA ASN A 10 0.80 -33.79 -11.07
C ASN A 10 1.45 -32.47 -11.53
N ILE A 11 1.06 -31.33 -10.98
CA ILE A 11 1.63 -30.02 -11.28
C ILE A 11 2.78 -29.70 -10.32
N ILE A 12 2.59 -29.99 -9.04
CA ILE A 12 3.53 -29.72 -7.95
C ILE A 12 3.87 -31.06 -7.28
N SER A 13 5.01 -31.63 -7.64
CA SER A 13 5.44 -32.93 -7.16
C SER A 13 5.85 -32.98 -5.69
N ASP A 14 6.19 -31.83 -5.09
CA ASP A 14 6.57 -31.70 -3.69
C ASP A 14 5.31 -31.53 -2.82
N GLU A 15 4.90 -32.62 -2.16
CA GLU A 15 3.67 -32.65 -1.36
C GLU A 15 3.68 -31.67 -0.16
N GLU A 16 4.85 -31.27 0.36
CA GLU A 16 4.97 -30.29 1.45
C GLU A 16 4.55 -28.87 1.02
N ARG A 17 4.37 -28.68 -0.28
CA ARG A 17 3.88 -27.41 -0.87
C ARG A 17 2.39 -27.40 -1.17
N LEU A 18 1.69 -28.46 -0.79
CA LEU A 18 0.24 -28.63 -1.00
C LEU A 18 -0.43 -28.91 0.35
N LEU A 19 -1.23 -27.98 0.83
CA LEU A 19 -2.05 -28.18 2.02
C LEU A 19 -3.52 -28.19 1.63
N PHE A 20 -4.33 -29.02 2.30
CA PHE A 20 -5.74 -29.20 1.95
C PHE A 20 -6.62 -29.03 3.18
N ALA A 21 -7.78 -28.39 3.01
CA ALA A 21 -8.84 -28.21 3.98
C ALA A 21 -8.31 -27.81 5.38
N GLU A 22 -8.56 -28.60 6.41
CA GLU A 22 -8.20 -28.35 7.81
C GLU A 22 -6.69 -28.25 8.08
N ASN A 23 -5.84 -28.65 7.12
CA ASN A 23 -4.39 -28.49 7.25
C ASN A 23 -3.90 -27.11 6.78
N ILE A 24 -4.79 -26.24 6.29
CA ILE A 24 -4.43 -24.87 5.90
C ILE A 24 -4.36 -24.01 7.17
N PRO A 25 -3.18 -23.39 7.48
CA PRO A 25 -3.06 -22.53 8.64
C PRO A 25 -3.99 -21.32 8.56
N ALA A 26 -4.54 -20.90 9.71
CA ALA A 26 -5.55 -19.84 9.77
C ALA A 26 -5.08 -18.50 9.20
N GLU A 27 -3.78 -18.19 9.31
CA GLU A 27 -3.19 -16.98 8.76
C GLU A 27 -3.29 -16.86 7.23
N TYR A 28 -3.45 -17.98 6.52
CA TYR A 28 -3.68 -17.97 5.06
C TYR A 28 -5.14 -17.70 4.69
N LEU A 29 -6.05 -17.90 5.62
CA LEU A 29 -7.48 -17.68 5.40
C LEU A 29 -7.91 -16.23 5.70
N SER A 30 -7.01 -15.39 6.24
CA SER A 30 -7.27 -13.99 6.58
C SER A 30 -6.27 -13.04 5.90
N ASP A 31 -6.55 -11.75 5.98
CA ASP A 31 -5.56 -10.69 5.73
C ASP A 31 -4.76 -10.35 7.02
N ALA A 32 -3.90 -9.34 6.96
CA ALA A 32 -3.07 -8.95 8.10
C ALA A 32 -3.87 -8.40 9.29
N LEU A 33 -5.11 -7.94 9.10
CA LEU A 33 -5.98 -7.50 10.19
C LEU A 33 -6.59 -8.67 10.96
N GLY A 34 -6.72 -9.84 10.34
CA GLY A 34 -7.27 -11.05 10.98
C GLY A 34 -8.76 -10.97 11.37
N ARG A 35 -9.49 -9.96 10.91
CA ARG A 35 -10.89 -9.70 11.31
C ARG A 35 -11.92 -10.45 10.48
N ARG A 36 -11.54 -10.85 9.30
CA ARG A 36 -12.38 -11.63 8.38
C ARG A 36 -11.63 -12.90 8.01
N THR A 37 -12.36 -14.00 8.03
CA THR A 37 -11.83 -15.31 7.67
C THR A 37 -12.56 -15.81 6.43
N GLY A 38 -11.81 -16.23 5.43
CA GLY A 38 -12.30 -16.92 4.26
C GLY A 38 -12.26 -18.43 4.42
N THR A 39 -12.44 -19.14 3.29
CA THR A 39 -12.34 -20.60 3.22
C THR A 39 -11.51 -20.99 2.00
N ALA A 40 -10.79 -22.10 2.07
CA ALA A 40 -10.07 -22.63 0.94
C ALA A 40 -10.06 -24.16 0.95
N ASP A 41 -10.09 -24.77 -0.23
CA ASP A 41 -9.99 -26.22 -0.39
C ASP A 41 -8.53 -26.68 -0.47
N ALA A 42 -7.65 -25.80 -1.00
CA ALA A 42 -6.22 -26.03 -1.06
C ALA A 42 -5.41 -24.74 -0.93
N LEU A 43 -4.21 -24.85 -0.36
CA LEU A 43 -3.15 -23.87 -0.38
C LEU A 43 -1.97 -24.45 -1.16
N VAL A 44 -1.52 -23.73 -2.18
CA VAL A 44 -0.48 -24.15 -3.11
C VAL A 44 0.66 -23.15 -3.07
N PHE A 45 1.87 -23.60 -2.70
CA PHE A 45 3.09 -22.80 -2.72
C PHE A 45 3.83 -23.01 -4.04
N ALA A 46 3.67 -22.09 -5.00
CA ALA A 46 4.38 -22.14 -6.27
C ALA A 46 5.85 -21.68 -6.13
N ARG A 47 6.72 -22.24 -6.98
CA ARG A 47 8.15 -21.89 -7.08
C ARG A 47 8.59 -21.48 -8.49
N SER A 48 7.69 -21.61 -9.47
CA SER A 48 8.01 -21.24 -10.86
C SER A 48 6.79 -20.75 -11.62
N THR A 49 7.03 -20.06 -12.73
CA THR A 49 5.99 -19.61 -13.66
C THR A 49 5.20 -20.78 -14.23
N GLU A 50 5.85 -21.91 -14.50
CA GLU A 50 5.24 -23.13 -15.04
C GLU A 50 4.25 -23.73 -14.04
N GLU A 51 4.59 -23.77 -12.76
CA GLU A 51 3.69 -24.22 -11.68
C GLU A 51 2.48 -23.31 -11.55
N VAL A 52 2.69 -21.98 -11.53
CA VAL A 52 1.60 -20.98 -11.52
C VAL A 52 0.69 -21.18 -12.73
N SER A 53 1.26 -21.34 -13.94
CA SER A 53 0.49 -21.58 -15.17
C SER A 53 -0.31 -22.88 -15.11
N GLY A 54 0.30 -23.96 -14.60
CA GLY A 54 -0.37 -25.25 -14.44
C GLY A 54 -1.56 -25.19 -13.49
N VAL A 55 -1.38 -24.54 -12.32
CA VAL A 55 -2.46 -24.39 -11.31
C VAL A 55 -3.60 -23.52 -11.85
N LEU A 56 -3.29 -22.37 -12.49
CA LEU A 56 -4.30 -21.48 -13.06
C LEU A 56 -5.10 -22.19 -14.18
N ARG A 57 -4.41 -22.90 -15.08
CA ARG A 57 -5.05 -23.67 -16.15
C ARG A 57 -5.99 -24.73 -15.57
N TYR A 58 -5.52 -25.53 -14.63
CA TYR A 58 -6.32 -26.55 -13.94
C TYR A 58 -7.57 -25.93 -13.31
N ALA A 59 -7.41 -24.81 -12.58
CA ALA A 59 -8.51 -24.12 -11.92
C ALA A 59 -9.51 -23.54 -12.93
N ASN A 60 -9.02 -22.91 -14.00
CA ASN A 60 -9.87 -22.36 -15.06
C ASN A 60 -10.67 -23.45 -15.78
N GLU A 61 -10.04 -24.57 -16.17
CA GLU A 61 -10.72 -25.68 -16.83
C GLU A 61 -11.89 -26.22 -15.99
N ASN A 62 -11.70 -26.29 -14.67
CA ASN A 62 -12.65 -26.86 -13.72
C ASN A 62 -13.55 -25.81 -13.04
N GLY A 63 -13.42 -24.51 -13.36
CA GLY A 63 -14.21 -23.43 -12.75
C GLY A 63 -13.93 -23.25 -11.25
N ILE A 64 -12.72 -23.56 -10.79
CA ILE A 64 -12.29 -23.46 -9.39
C ILE A 64 -11.81 -22.03 -9.10
N PRO A 65 -12.31 -21.37 -8.03
CA PRO A 65 -11.82 -20.05 -7.65
C PRO A 65 -10.34 -20.07 -7.25
N ILE A 66 -9.60 -19.02 -7.63
CA ILE A 66 -8.20 -18.78 -7.24
C ILE A 66 -8.08 -17.46 -6.51
N THR A 67 -7.42 -17.48 -5.36
CA THR A 67 -6.98 -16.27 -4.64
C THR A 67 -5.46 -16.22 -4.64
N PRO A 68 -4.83 -15.28 -5.38
CA PRO A 68 -3.37 -15.08 -5.32
C PRO A 68 -2.95 -14.50 -3.98
N ARG A 69 -1.79 -14.93 -3.46
CA ARG A 69 -1.21 -14.44 -2.23
C ARG A 69 0.31 -14.29 -2.36
N GLY A 70 0.83 -13.17 -1.88
CA GLY A 70 2.25 -12.95 -1.64
C GLY A 70 2.56 -13.04 -0.14
N ALA A 71 3.14 -12.00 0.45
CA ALA A 71 3.46 -11.96 1.88
C ALA A 71 2.23 -11.88 2.82
N GLY A 72 1.04 -11.66 2.30
CA GLY A 72 -0.20 -11.63 3.10
C GLY A 72 -0.42 -10.38 3.94
N THR A 73 0.35 -9.32 3.72
CA THR A 73 0.32 -8.07 4.49
C THR A 73 -0.82 -7.11 4.11
N ASN A 74 -1.74 -7.52 3.25
CA ASN A 74 -2.87 -6.72 2.81
C ASN A 74 -3.85 -6.41 3.95
N LEU A 75 -4.45 -5.20 3.93
CA LEU A 75 -5.34 -4.67 4.98
C LEU A 75 -6.80 -4.53 4.52
N VAL A 76 -7.13 -4.89 3.28
CA VAL A 76 -8.46 -4.67 2.68
C VAL A 76 -9.14 -5.96 2.21
N GLY A 77 -8.60 -7.12 2.62
CA GLY A 77 -9.17 -8.43 2.30
C GLY A 77 -8.91 -8.92 0.87
N SER A 78 -8.01 -8.30 0.09
CA SER A 78 -7.71 -8.76 -1.29
C SER A 78 -7.16 -10.18 -1.34
N THR A 79 -6.53 -10.67 -0.27
CA THR A 79 -5.93 -12.00 -0.16
C THR A 79 -6.83 -13.04 0.53
N ILE A 80 -8.04 -12.67 0.94
CA ILE A 80 -9.00 -13.57 1.59
C ILE A 80 -9.75 -14.36 0.51
N SER A 81 -9.74 -15.69 0.58
CA SER A 81 -10.55 -16.53 -0.30
C SER A 81 -12.02 -16.55 0.16
N LEU A 82 -12.92 -15.96 -0.63
CA LEU A 82 -14.34 -15.82 -0.27
C LEU A 82 -15.17 -17.03 -0.62
N PHE A 83 -14.78 -17.81 -1.62
CA PHE A 83 -15.61 -18.85 -2.24
C PHE A 83 -14.95 -20.24 -2.23
N GLY A 84 -14.04 -20.48 -1.31
CA GLY A 84 -13.25 -21.71 -1.33
C GLY A 84 -12.23 -21.72 -2.49
N GLY A 85 -11.97 -22.90 -3.04
CA GLY A 85 -11.02 -23.07 -4.13
C GLY A 85 -9.56 -23.04 -3.66
N ILE A 86 -8.68 -22.45 -4.46
CA ILE A 86 -7.23 -22.54 -4.24
C ILE A 86 -6.66 -21.18 -3.85
N ILE A 87 -5.95 -21.14 -2.73
CA ILE A 87 -5.01 -20.03 -2.43
C ILE A 87 -3.70 -20.35 -3.12
N LEU A 88 -3.30 -19.51 -4.08
CA LEU A 88 -2.05 -19.66 -4.83
C LEU A 88 -1.01 -18.70 -4.26
N ASP A 89 -0.12 -19.25 -3.43
CA ASP A 89 0.92 -18.51 -2.75
C ASP A 89 2.21 -18.49 -3.57
N VAL A 90 2.72 -17.27 -3.86
CA VAL A 90 3.95 -17.03 -4.61
C VAL A 90 5.11 -16.54 -3.71
N SER A 91 4.97 -16.60 -2.40
CA SER A 91 6.00 -16.13 -1.45
C SER A 91 7.33 -16.88 -1.57
N ARG A 92 7.28 -18.14 -2.03
CA ARG A 92 8.48 -18.98 -2.27
C ARG A 92 9.20 -18.65 -3.58
N MET A 93 8.64 -17.77 -4.41
CA MET A 93 9.29 -17.18 -5.60
C MET A 93 9.95 -15.86 -5.18
N ASN A 94 11.11 -15.91 -4.56
CA ASN A 94 11.73 -14.75 -3.87
C ASN A 94 13.19 -14.47 -4.26
N ARG A 95 13.63 -14.96 -5.41
CA ARG A 95 15.02 -14.81 -5.88
C ARG A 95 15.23 -13.50 -6.63
N VAL A 96 16.46 -12.96 -6.55
CA VAL A 96 16.98 -12.04 -7.56
C VAL A 96 17.39 -12.84 -8.77
N LEU A 97 16.84 -12.54 -9.94
CA LEU A 97 17.11 -13.24 -11.19
C LEU A 97 18.22 -12.56 -12.00
N GLU A 98 18.24 -11.22 -12.00
CA GLU A 98 19.25 -10.43 -12.72
C GLU A 98 19.39 -9.05 -12.08
N LEU A 99 20.62 -8.55 -11.95
CA LEU A 99 20.92 -7.13 -11.70
C LEU A 99 21.71 -6.61 -12.89
N ASP A 100 21.11 -5.72 -13.66
CA ASP A 100 21.71 -5.07 -14.82
C ASP A 100 22.10 -3.63 -14.48
N ARG A 101 23.39 -3.39 -14.29
CA ARG A 101 23.93 -2.09 -13.93
C ARG A 101 23.92 -1.09 -15.11
N ASP A 102 24.02 -1.60 -16.33
CA ASP A 102 24.09 -0.74 -17.53
C ASP A 102 22.75 -0.09 -17.82
N THR A 103 21.67 -0.81 -17.58
CA THR A 103 20.30 -0.30 -17.69
C THR A 103 19.72 0.19 -16.37
N MET A 104 20.45 0.05 -15.26
CA MET A 104 19.98 0.32 -13.88
C MET A 104 18.63 -0.35 -13.61
N THR A 105 18.56 -1.66 -13.86
CA THR A 105 17.36 -2.45 -13.62
C THR A 105 17.67 -3.70 -12.82
N ILE A 106 16.67 -4.22 -12.12
CA ILE A 106 16.73 -5.50 -11.43
C ILE A 106 15.50 -6.33 -11.79
N THR A 107 15.71 -7.61 -12.06
CA THR A 107 14.63 -8.58 -12.24
C THR A 107 14.55 -9.47 -11.00
N VAL A 108 13.39 -9.47 -10.35
CA VAL A 108 13.14 -10.29 -9.15
C VAL A 108 11.87 -11.12 -9.32
N GLU A 109 11.75 -12.16 -8.51
CA GLU A 109 10.50 -12.90 -8.37
C GLU A 109 9.52 -12.16 -7.44
N PRO A 110 8.19 -12.39 -7.57
CA PRO A 110 7.15 -11.59 -6.92
C PRO A 110 7.12 -11.71 -5.39
N GLY A 111 7.60 -12.81 -4.83
CA GLY A 111 7.69 -13.06 -3.39
C GLY A 111 8.87 -12.40 -2.70
N MET A 112 9.78 -11.72 -3.46
CA MET A 112 10.86 -10.92 -2.87
C MET A 112 10.29 -9.88 -1.94
N LEU A 113 10.79 -9.80 -0.69
CA LEU A 113 10.34 -8.80 0.26
C LEU A 113 10.95 -7.43 -0.04
N LEU A 114 10.20 -6.37 0.20
CA LEU A 114 10.66 -5.00 -0.03
C LEU A 114 11.97 -4.71 0.71
N LYS A 115 12.05 -5.05 2.00
CA LYS A 115 13.27 -4.85 2.82
C LYS A 115 14.50 -5.56 2.24
N ASP A 116 14.31 -6.78 1.72
CA ASP A 116 15.41 -7.59 1.20
C ASP A 116 15.88 -7.05 -0.16
N LEU A 117 14.95 -6.59 -1.00
CA LEU A 117 15.26 -5.90 -2.25
C LEU A 117 16.04 -4.61 -1.98
N GLN A 118 15.54 -3.76 -1.07
CA GLN A 118 16.19 -2.50 -0.71
C GLN A 118 17.60 -2.73 -0.19
N ALA A 119 17.79 -3.64 0.77
CA ALA A 119 19.10 -4.00 1.29
C ALA A 119 20.04 -4.50 0.17
N TYR A 120 19.55 -5.43 -0.68
CA TYR A 120 20.33 -6.00 -1.77
C TYR A 120 20.86 -4.95 -2.75
N VAL A 121 20.05 -3.96 -3.14
CA VAL A 121 20.47 -2.94 -4.10
C VAL A 121 21.32 -1.85 -3.44
N GLU A 122 21.03 -1.50 -2.17
CA GLU A 122 21.77 -0.47 -1.44
C GLU A 122 23.21 -0.87 -1.12
N GLU A 123 23.46 -2.14 -0.79
CA GLU A 123 24.82 -2.71 -0.66
C GLU A 123 25.65 -2.57 -1.94
N ARG A 124 24.96 -2.38 -3.09
CA ARG A 124 25.57 -2.27 -4.42
C ARG A 124 25.62 -0.85 -4.96
N GLY A 125 25.33 0.15 -4.10
CA GLY A 125 25.32 1.58 -4.45
C GLY A 125 24.13 2.02 -5.30
N LEU A 126 23.08 1.18 -5.36
CA LEU A 126 21.83 1.46 -6.06
C LEU A 126 20.70 1.70 -5.06
N PHE A 127 19.57 2.16 -5.57
CA PHE A 127 18.44 2.55 -4.74
C PHE A 127 17.11 2.17 -5.39
N TYR A 128 16.23 1.54 -4.62
CA TYR A 128 14.83 1.29 -4.98
C TYR A 128 13.93 2.20 -4.13
N PRO A 129 13.44 3.32 -4.69
CA PRO A 129 12.76 4.37 -3.93
C PRO A 129 11.41 4.03 -3.33
N PRO A 130 10.49 3.25 -3.99
CA PRO A 130 9.18 2.98 -3.42
C PRO A 130 9.28 2.45 -1.99
N ASP A 131 8.49 3.07 -1.08
CA ASP A 131 8.68 2.90 0.35
C ASP A 131 7.35 2.79 1.12
N PRO A 132 6.46 1.83 0.75
CA PRO A 132 5.29 1.56 1.56
C PRO A 132 5.69 1.20 3.00
N GLY A 133 4.81 1.54 3.95
CA GLY A 133 5.09 1.40 5.39
C GLY A 133 5.44 -0.03 5.83
N GLU A 134 4.83 -1.04 5.21
CA GLU A 134 5.09 -2.44 5.51
C GLU A 134 6.32 -2.98 4.75
N LYS A 135 7.44 -3.09 5.45
CA LYS A 135 8.71 -3.54 4.87
C LYS A 135 8.79 -5.05 4.59
N ALA A 136 7.92 -5.84 5.21
CA ALA A 136 7.79 -7.27 4.94
C ALA A 136 6.78 -7.56 3.81
N SER A 137 6.25 -6.54 3.13
CA SER A 137 5.43 -6.72 1.93
C SER A 137 6.25 -7.32 0.79
N SER A 138 5.60 -8.11 -0.06
CA SER A 138 6.24 -8.68 -1.26
C SER A 138 6.16 -7.72 -2.45
N ILE A 139 7.16 -7.73 -3.32
CA ILE A 139 7.21 -6.87 -4.51
C ILE A 139 6.02 -7.13 -5.45
N GLY A 140 5.62 -8.38 -5.64
CA GLY A 140 4.41 -8.71 -6.41
C GLY A 140 3.14 -8.14 -5.78
N GLY A 141 3.05 -8.13 -4.44
CA GLY A 141 1.96 -7.50 -3.70
C GLY A 141 1.95 -5.98 -3.90
N ASN A 142 3.10 -5.31 -3.74
CA ASN A 142 3.23 -3.87 -3.94
C ASN A 142 2.86 -3.44 -5.37
N ILE A 143 3.21 -4.24 -6.38
CA ILE A 143 2.79 -4.01 -7.77
C ILE A 143 1.28 -4.22 -7.92
N SER A 144 0.73 -5.26 -7.30
CA SER A 144 -0.70 -5.60 -7.41
C SER A 144 -1.62 -4.53 -6.81
N THR A 145 -1.17 -3.79 -5.78
CA THR A 145 -1.92 -2.66 -5.21
C THR A 145 -1.44 -1.30 -5.73
N ASN A 146 -0.35 -1.26 -6.50
CA ASN A 146 0.36 -0.02 -6.84
C ASN A 146 0.75 0.77 -5.58
N ALA A 147 1.36 0.09 -4.61
CA ALA A 147 1.64 0.66 -3.30
C ALA A 147 2.43 1.97 -3.37
N GLY A 148 1.99 2.95 -2.59
CA GLY A 148 2.61 4.27 -2.46
C GLY A 148 3.70 4.29 -1.38
N GLY A 149 3.51 5.14 -0.37
CA GLY A 149 4.38 5.28 0.79
C GLY A 149 5.04 6.65 0.91
N MET A 150 5.81 6.83 1.97
CA MET A 150 6.33 8.12 2.43
C MET A 150 7.15 8.89 1.40
N ARG A 151 7.82 8.20 0.46
CA ARG A 151 8.68 8.82 -0.55
C ARG A 151 7.96 9.18 -1.85
N ALA A 152 6.63 8.94 -1.93
CA ALA A 152 5.86 9.15 -3.16
C ALA A 152 5.89 10.59 -3.65
N VAL A 153 5.92 11.57 -2.75
CA VAL A 153 5.98 12.99 -3.08
C VAL A 153 7.17 13.37 -3.97
N LYS A 154 8.33 12.72 -3.82
CA LYS A 154 9.55 12.94 -4.63
C LYS A 154 9.70 11.92 -5.74
N TYR A 155 9.51 10.66 -5.41
CA TYR A 155 9.91 9.56 -6.28
C TYR A 155 8.75 8.91 -7.02
N GLY A 156 7.50 9.23 -6.68
CA GLY A 156 6.35 8.53 -7.21
C GLY A 156 6.10 7.19 -6.48
N VAL A 157 5.23 6.38 -7.05
CA VAL A 157 4.74 5.14 -6.46
C VAL A 157 5.34 3.90 -7.15
N THR A 158 4.96 2.70 -6.75
CA THR A 158 5.49 1.44 -7.31
C THR A 158 5.40 1.40 -8.84
N ARG A 159 4.30 1.87 -9.46
CA ARG A 159 4.09 1.93 -10.91
C ARG A 159 5.23 2.61 -11.67
N ASP A 160 5.80 3.66 -11.10
CA ASP A 160 6.83 4.49 -11.74
C ASP A 160 8.17 3.75 -11.86
N TYR A 161 8.32 2.66 -11.10
CA TYR A 161 9.52 1.83 -11.09
C TYR A 161 9.36 0.49 -11.82
N VAL A 162 8.15 0.09 -12.18
CA VAL A 162 7.93 -1.14 -12.96
C VAL A 162 8.25 -0.90 -14.44
N ARG A 163 9.32 -1.53 -14.92
CA ARG A 163 9.72 -1.53 -16.33
C ARG A 163 9.04 -2.62 -17.14
N GLY A 164 8.87 -3.81 -16.54
CA GLY A 164 8.23 -4.94 -17.19
C GLY A 164 7.74 -5.97 -16.19
N LEU A 165 6.87 -6.84 -16.64
CA LEU A 165 6.31 -7.92 -15.86
C LEU A 165 6.27 -9.21 -16.70
N GLU A 166 6.47 -10.35 -16.05
CA GLU A 166 5.96 -11.63 -16.52
C GLU A 166 4.76 -11.99 -15.63
N VAL A 167 3.65 -12.34 -16.27
CA VAL A 167 2.39 -12.64 -15.57
C VAL A 167 1.73 -13.86 -16.19
N VAL A 168 0.86 -14.50 -15.42
CA VAL A 168 0.04 -15.62 -15.90
C VAL A 168 -1.43 -15.22 -15.80
N LEU A 169 -2.15 -15.31 -16.91
CA LEU A 169 -3.60 -15.08 -16.99
C LEU A 169 -4.39 -16.22 -16.37
N ALA A 170 -5.69 -16.02 -16.17
CA ALA A 170 -6.57 -17.00 -15.55
C ALA A 170 -6.60 -18.35 -16.28
N ASP A 171 -6.41 -18.38 -17.59
CA ASP A 171 -6.35 -19.58 -18.43
C ASP A 171 -4.97 -20.31 -18.42
N GLY A 172 -3.99 -19.78 -17.68
CA GLY A 172 -2.62 -20.28 -17.63
C GLY A 172 -1.70 -19.71 -18.71
N THR A 173 -2.16 -18.78 -19.56
CA THR A 173 -1.33 -18.14 -20.58
C THR A 173 -0.28 -17.24 -19.92
N VAL A 174 0.99 -17.42 -20.28
CA VAL A 174 2.10 -16.58 -19.80
C VAL A 174 2.30 -15.40 -20.73
N LEU A 175 2.27 -14.19 -20.17
CA LEU A 175 2.56 -12.94 -20.89
C LEU A 175 3.82 -12.28 -20.35
N LYS A 176 4.60 -11.67 -21.26
CA LYS A 176 5.72 -10.77 -20.95
C LYS A 176 5.37 -9.40 -21.48
N VAL A 177 5.34 -8.39 -20.60
CA VAL A 177 4.92 -7.03 -20.93
C VAL A 177 5.96 -6.02 -20.46
N GLY A 178 6.25 -5.00 -21.27
CA GLY A 178 7.31 -4.04 -21.02
C GLY A 178 8.71 -4.62 -21.26
N GLY A 179 9.74 -3.98 -20.72
CA GLY A 179 11.13 -4.36 -20.90
C GLY A 179 12.13 -3.35 -20.33
N LYS A 180 13.43 -3.53 -20.56
CA LYS A 180 14.50 -2.65 -20.04
C LYS A 180 14.52 -1.27 -20.68
N GLN A 181 13.90 -1.09 -21.84
CA GLN A 181 13.82 0.19 -22.56
C GLN A 181 13.12 1.26 -21.74
N VAL A 182 13.62 2.50 -21.86
CA VAL A 182 13.01 3.67 -21.17
C VAL A 182 11.76 4.15 -21.89
N LYS A 183 11.73 4.09 -23.23
CA LYS A 183 10.62 4.56 -24.06
C LYS A 183 9.96 3.37 -24.74
N ASP A 184 8.63 3.32 -24.69
CA ASP A 184 7.81 2.34 -25.39
C ASP A 184 6.49 2.98 -25.83
N ALA A 185 6.26 3.03 -27.14
CA ALA A 185 5.04 3.50 -27.78
C ALA A 185 4.46 2.42 -28.70
N SER A 186 4.78 1.14 -28.46
CA SER A 186 4.46 0.00 -29.32
C SER A 186 3.14 -0.65 -28.92
N GLY A 187 2.03 0.08 -29.03
CA GLY A 187 0.70 -0.43 -28.73
C GLY A 187 0.21 -0.08 -27.32
N LEU A 188 -0.75 -0.85 -26.82
CA LEU A 188 -1.32 -0.64 -25.49
C LEU A 188 -0.36 -1.06 -24.37
N SER A 189 -0.24 -0.21 -23.36
CA SER A 189 0.62 -0.51 -22.22
C SER A 189 -0.04 -1.49 -21.25
N LEU A 190 0.02 -2.79 -21.54
CA LEU A 190 -0.58 -3.84 -20.73
C LEU A 190 -0.01 -3.88 -19.32
N LYS A 191 1.26 -3.52 -19.11
CA LYS A 191 1.84 -3.46 -17.76
C LYS A 191 1.08 -2.49 -16.84
N HIS A 192 0.65 -1.32 -17.35
CA HIS A 192 -0.08 -0.35 -16.55
C HIS A 192 -1.52 -0.78 -16.24
N LEU A 193 -2.10 -1.67 -17.06
CA LEU A 193 -3.38 -2.31 -16.77
C LEU A 193 -3.26 -3.33 -15.63
N LEU A 194 -2.14 -4.05 -15.57
CA LEU A 194 -1.91 -5.10 -14.56
C LEU A 194 -1.49 -4.54 -13.20
N ILE A 195 -0.77 -3.40 -13.19
CA ILE A 195 -0.37 -2.72 -11.95
C ILE A 195 -1.60 -2.12 -11.26
N GLY A 196 -1.82 -2.45 -9.99
CA GLY A 196 -2.99 -2.01 -9.23
C GLY A 196 -4.25 -2.84 -9.49
N SER A 197 -4.14 -3.98 -10.18
CA SER A 197 -5.27 -4.88 -10.44
C SER A 197 -5.63 -5.80 -9.27
N GLU A 198 -4.91 -5.76 -8.17
CA GLU A 198 -5.12 -6.57 -6.95
C GLU A 198 -5.24 -8.08 -7.24
N GLY A 199 -4.48 -8.59 -8.23
CA GLY A 199 -4.52 -10.00 -8.62
C GLY A 199 -5.81 -10.45 -9.31
N THR A 200 -6.65 -9.52 -9.78
CA THR A 200 -7.92 -9.85 -10.46
C THR A 200 -7.75 -10.13 -11.95
N LEU A 201 -6.67 -9.66 -12.57
CA LEU A 201 -6.42 -9.81 -14.01
C LEU A 201 -5.36 -10.85 -14.35
N ALA A 202 -4.36 -11.01 -13.48
CA ALA A 202 -3.25 -11.95 -13.67
C ALA A 202 -2.52 -12.21 -12.35
N VAL A 203 -1.70 -13.27 -12.32
CA VAL A 203 -0.73 -13.54 -11.25
C VAL A 203 0.66 -13.17 -11.74
N ILE A 204 1.37 -12.31 -10.99
CA ILE A 204 2.72 -11.85 -11.32
C ILE A 204 3.72 -12.95 -10.99
N THR A 205 4.66 -13.24 -11.92
CA THR A 205 5.71 -14.25 -11.74
C THR A 205 7.12 -13.68 -11.86
N LYS A 206 7.33 -12.54 -12.54
CA LYS A 206 8.60 -11.80 -12.52
C LYS A 206 8.33 -10.29 -12.57
N CYS A 207 9.19 -9.55 -11.87
CA CYS A 207 9.14 -8.10 -11.76
C CYS A 207 10.46 -7.51 -12.27
N LEU A 208 10.43 -6.77 -13.37
CA LEU A 208 11.55 -5.98 -13.85
C LEU A 208 11.40 -4.54 -13.35
N LEU A 209 12.29 -4.11 -12.47
CA LEU A 209 12.22 -2.85 -11.75
C LEU A 209 13.36 -1.90 -12.16
N ARG A 210 13.05 -0.61 -12.23
CA ARG A 210 14.01 0.46 -12.36
C ARG A 210 14.70 0.73 -11.03
N LEU A 211 16.01 1.02 -11.08
CA LEU A 211 16.80 1.49 -9.96
C LEU A 211 17.32 2.89 -10.22
N LEU A 212 17.74 3.55 -9.14
CA LEU A 212 18.45 4.83 -9.15
C LEU A 212 19.82 4.65 -8.48
N PRO A 213 20.77 5.59 -8.67
CA PRO A 213 21.93 5.71 -7.79
C PRO A 213 21.48 5.98 -6.35
N LYS A 214 22.19 5.40 -5.37
CA LYS A 214 21.89 5.66 -3.95
C LYS A 214 22.18 7.13 -3.61
N PRO A 215 21.26 7.83 -2.92
CA PRO A 215 21.51 9.19 -2.44
C PRO A 215 22.75 9.26 -1.55
N GLU A 216 23.51 10.33 -1.66
CA GLU A 216 24.74 10.55 -0.89
C GLU A 216 24.44 10.77 0.59
N THR A 217 23.37 11.53 0.87
CA THR A 217 22.91 11.81 2.24
C THR A 217 21.39 11.86 2.34
N THR A 218 20.90 11.66 3.56
CA THR A 218 19.48 11.79 3.92
C THR A 218 19.40 12.50 5.26
N VAL A 219 18.61 13.58 5.34
CA VAL A 219 18.42 14.36 6.57
C VAL A 219 16.92 14.58 6.81
N SER A 220 16.48 14.34 8.02
CA SER A 220 15.10 14.62 8.46
C SER A 220 15.01 15.91 9.28
N VAL A 221 13.86 16.55 9.22
CA VAL A 221 13.54 17.78 9.94
C VAL A 221 12.17 17.68 10.55
N LEU A 222 12.05 17.94 11.83
CA LEU A 222 10.76 18.02 12.55
C LEU A 222 10.35 19.47 12.72
N VAL A 223 9.13 19.79 12.27
CA VAL A 223 8.58 21.16 12.31
C VAL A 223 7.28 21.16 13.10
N PRO A 224 7.29 21.63 14.36
CA PRO A 224 6.10 21.73 15.18
C PRO A 224 5.27 22.98 14.84
N PHE A 225 3.94 22.85 14.88
CA PHE A 225 2.96 23.92 14.68
C PHE A 225 1.94 23.97 15.83
N ALA A 226 1.31 25.14 16.03
CA ALA A 226 0.27 25.30 17.03
C ALA A 226 -1.00 24.50 16.68
N ASP A 227 -1.32 24.38 15.39
CA ASP A 227 -2.45 23.61 14.88
C ASP A 227 -2.11 22.91 13.55
N LEU A 228 -2.87 21.86 13.23
CA LEU A 228 -2.64 21.06 12.05
C LEU A 228 -2.92 21.82 10.75
N GLY A 229 -3.95 22.66 10.74
CA GLY A 229 -4.34 23.42 9.55
C GLY A 229 -3.21 24.34 9.08
N THR A 230 -2.53 25.03 10.00
CA THR A 230 -1.36 25.88 9.72
C THR A 230 -0.21 25.01 9.21
N GLY A 231 0.07 23.87 9.85
CA GLY A 231 1.11 22.94 9.41
C GLY A 231 0.90 22.45 7.97
N ILE A 232 -0.29 21.94 7.64
CA ILE A 232 -0.58 21.43 6.29
C ILE A 232 -0.55 22.55 5.24
N ARG A 233 -1.05 23.75 5.53
CA ARG A 233 -0.94 24.89 4.59
C ARG A 233 0.52 25.26 4.30
N SER A 234 1.40 25.16 5.29
CA SER A 234 2.83 25.40 5.07
C SER A 234 3.47 24.43 4.09
N VAL A 235 2.97 23.19 4.03
CA VAL A 235 3.45 22.16 3.08
C VAL A 235 3.27 22.61 1.63
N LEU A 236 2.14 23.21 1.26
CA LEU A 236 1.94 23.73 -0.11
C LEU A 236 3.01 24.77 -0.47
N THR A 237 3.32 25.69 0.45
CA THR A 237 4.36 26.69 0.25
C THR A 237 5.74 26.04 0.08
N ILE A 238 6.04 25.01 0.87
CA ILE A 238 7.31 24.25 0.78
C ILE A 238 7.43 23.54 -0.57
N LEU A 239 6.37 22.86 -1.03
CA LEU A 239 6.37 22.13 -2.31
C LEU A 239 6.52 23.10 -3.49
N GLN A 240 5.84 24.26 -3.47
CA GLN A 240 5.92 25.29 -4.51
C GLN A 240 7.29 26.01 -4.56
N ALA A 241 8.05 25.95 -3.47
CA ALA A 241 9.37 26.58 -3.39
C ALA A 241 10.51 25.76 -4.03
N ASN A 242 10.20 24.70 -4.76
CA ASN A 242 11.18 23.82 -5.39
C ASN A 242 12.21 23.24 -4.40
N ALA A 243 11.78 22.90 -3.19
CA ALA A 243 12.63 22.31 -2.17
C ALA A 243 12.76 20.78 -2.29
N ASN A 244 11.85 20.17 -3.08
CA ASN A 244 11.85 18.75 -3.45
C ASN A 244 12.07 17.79 -2.25
N PRO A 245 11.25 17.88 -1.18
CA PRO A 245 11.39 16.97 -0.04
C PRO A 245 11.10 15.52 -0.45
N THR A 246 11.84 14.59 0.15
CA THR A 246 11.70 13.15 -0.10
C THR A 246 10.48 12.56 0.59
N ALA A 247 10.15 13.07 1.77
CA ALA A 247 8.94 12.73 2.51
C ALA A 247 8.39 13.98 3.20
N VAL A 248 7.06 14.04 3.36
CA VAL A 248 6.35 15.10 4.07
C VAL A 248 5.20 14.46 4.84
N GLU A 249 5.43 14.19 6.12
CA GLU A 249 4.48 13.53 7.00
C GLU A 249 3.78 14.54 7.90
N PHE A 250 2.49 14.36 8.14
CA PHE A 250 1.77 15.13 9.16
C PHE A 250 1.26 14.24 10.29
N MET A 251 1.26 14.78 11.50
CA MET A 251 0.78 14.08 12.70
C MET A 251 0.13 15.10 13.65
N GLU A 252 -1.08 14.81 14.13
CA GLU A 252 -1.67 15.55 15.23
C GLU A 252 -1.03 15.19 16.57
N ARG A 253 -1.01 16.12 17.53
CA ARG A 253 -0.49 15.85 18.87
C ARG A 253 -1.14 14.64 19.53
N LYS A 254 -2.46 14.43 19.31
CA LYS A 254 -3.21 13.30 19.88
C LYS A 254 -2.65 11.95 19.48
N VAL A 255 -2.23 11.76 18.23
CA VAL A 255 -1.66 10.50 17.76
C VAL A 255 -0.19 10.36 18.16
N VAL A 256 0.58 11.44 18.15
CA VAL A 256 1.97 11.46 18.61
C VAL A 256 2.05 11.03 20.08
N ALA A 257 1.13 11.51 20.93
CA ALA A 257 1.07 11.11 22.34
C ALA A 257 0.87 9.59 22.53
N LEU A 258 0.07 8.94 21.68
CA LEU A 258 -0.07 7.49 21.69
C LEU A 258 1.23 6.80 21.25
N GLY A 259 1.85 7.29 20.18
CA GLY A 259 3.15 6.79 19.71
C GLY A 259 4.28 6.93 20.73
N GLU A 260 4.34 8.05 21.44
CA GLU A 260 5.28 8.29 22.55
C GLU A 260 5.09 7.26 23.68
N SER A 261 3.84 7.06 24.09
CA SER A 261 3.50 6.09 25.14
C SER A 261 3.85 4.67 24.73
N PHE A 262 3.62 4.32 23.47
CA PHE A 262 3.89 2.99 22.93
C PHE A 262 5.38 2.72 22.74
N SER A 263 6.13 3.70 22.23
CA SER A 263 7.55 3.55 21.86
C SER A 263 8.54 3.85 22.99
N GLY A 264 8.09 4.59 24.05
CA GLY A 264 8.93 5.11 25.11
C GLY A 264 9.80 6.31 24.70
N VAL A 265 9.55 6.92 23.54
CA VAL A 265 10.30 8.06 23.01
C VAL A 265 9.42 9.31 23.06
N GLN A 266 10.00 10.45 23.46
CA GLN A 266 9.28 11.72 23.52
C GLN A 266 9.65 12.63 22.35
N TYR A 267 8.65 13.26 21.73
CA TYR A 267 8.88 14.31 20.72
C TYR A 267 9.28 15.62 21.38
N PRO A 268 10.18 16.38 20.76
CA PRO A 268 10.44 17.75 21.20
C PRO A 268 9.19 18.62 21.02
N ARG A 269 9.09 19.68 21.79
CA ARG A 269 7.96 20.63 21.78
C ARG A 269 6.61 19.95 22.06
N PRO A 270 6.41 19.37 23.26
CA PRO A 270 5.14 18.73 23.64
C PRO A 270 3.95 19.71 23.70
N ASP A 271 4.22 21.02 23.67
CA ASP A 271 3.26 22.12 23.57
C ASP A 271 2.70 22.35 22.15
N ALA A 272 3.27 21.70 21.13
CA ALA A 272 2.77 21.78 19.76
C ALA A 272 1.43 21.03 19.59
N GLY A 273 0.53 21.57 18.76
CA GLY A 273 -0.72 20.90 18.38
C GLY A 273 -0.55 19.87 17.26
N SER A 274 0.49 20.04 16.45
CA SER A 274 0.81 19.14 15.34
C SER A 274 2.28 19.23 14.93
N TYR A 275 2.69 18.25 14.13
CA TYR A 275 4.05 18.15 13.60
C TYR A 275 4.03 17.85 12.10
N ILE A 276 4.91 18.50 11.36
CA ILE A 276 5.30 18.12 9.99
C ILE A 276 6.71 17.55 10.07
N LEU A 277 6.87 16.30 9.61
CA LEU A 277 8.17 15.64 9.52
C LEU A 277 8.59 15.58 8.06
N LEU A 278 9.68 16.26 7.75
CA LEU A 278 10.24 16.36 6.41
C LEU A 278 11.48 15.47 6.30
N THR A 279 11.73 14.93 5.12
CA THR A 279 13.02 14.31 4.78
C THR A 279 13.53 14.89 3.47
N PHE A 280 14.84 15.07 3.38
CA PHE A 280 15.55 15.46 2.16
C PHE A 280 16.66 14.46 1.90
N ASP A 281 16.81 14.03 0.66
CA ASP A 281 17.92 13.18 0.22
C ASP A 281 18.49 13.65 -1.12
N GLY A 282 19.74 13.30 -1.39
CA GLY A 282 20.46 13.69 -2.59
C GLY A 282 21.92 14.04 -2.30
N HIS A 283 22.49 15.00 -3.05
CA HIS A 283 23.81 15.54 -2.77
C HIS A 283 23.80 16.42 -1.53
N GLU A 284 24.86 16.33 -0.71
CA GLU A 284 24.92 17.02 0.59
C GLU A 284 24.71 18.54 0.47
N SER A 285 25.30 19.17 -0.53
CA SER A 285 25.15 20.62 -0.77
C SER A 285 23.71 21.03 -1.09
N GLU A 286 22.99 20.23 -1.89
CA GLU A 286 21.59 20.50 -2.24
C GLU A 286 20.68 20.26 -1.04
N VAL A 287 20.89 19.18 -0.30
CA VAL A 287 20.14 18.87 0.91
C VAL A 287 20.25 20.00 1.94
N ASN A 288 21.48 20.48 2.21
CA ASN A 288 21.71 21.59 3.13
C ASN A 288 21.05 22.90 2.65
N ALA A 289 21.13 23.21 1.36
CA ALA A 289 20.49 24.40 0.80
C ALA A 289 18.97 24.34 0.90
N ASN A 290 18.36 23.17 0.66
CA ASN A 290 16.93 22.97 0.77
C ASN A 290 16.44 23.04 2.23
N ILE A 291 17.18 22.49 3.17
CA ILE A 291 16.89 22.59 4.62
C ILE A 291 16.83 24.07 5.05
N GLU A 292 17.82 24.90 4.67
CA GLU A 292 17.82 26.32 5.02
C GLU A 292 16.75 27.13 4.30
N ARG A 293 16.39 26.75 3.07
CA ARG A 293 15.27 27.35 2.34
C ARG A 293 13.95 27.07 3.05
N VAL A 294 13.70 25.81 3.39
CA VAL A 294 12.48 25.37 4.03
C VAL A 294 12.37 25.90 5.45
N ARG A 295 13.49 26.06 6.16
CA ARG A 295 13.50 26.68 7.49
C ARG A 295 12.84 28.07 7.50
N ARG A 296 13.25 28.92 6.56
CA ARG A 296 12.68 30.28 6.46
C ARG A 296 11.20 30.22 6.13
N LEU A 297 10.82 29.40 5.13
CA LEU A 297 9.42 29.25 4.75
C LEU A 297 8.54 28.72 5.89
N ALA A 298 8.99 27.72 6.62
CA ALA A 298 8.22 27.14 7.71
C ALA A 298 7.99 28.18 8.83
N LEU A 299 9.05 28.88 9.25
CA LEU A 299 8.94 29.92 10.29
C LEU A 299 8.06 31.09 9.84
N ASP A 300 8.18 31.54 8.59
CA ASP A 300 7.33 32.61 8.02
C ASP A 300 5.85 32.18 7.90
N ASN A 301 5.57 30.86 7.86
CA ASN A 301 4.24 30.27 7.79
C ASN A 301 3.74 29.70 9.14
N GLY A 302 4.30 30.17 10.26
CA GLY A 302 3.77 29.92 11.60
C GLY A 302 4.29 28.67 12.30
N ALA A 303 5.42 28.09 11.85
CA ALA A 303 6.10 27.04 12.61
C ALA A 303 6.58 27.60 13.96
N ILE A 304 6.37 26.84 15.04
CA ILE A 304 6.84 27.18 16.39
C ILE A 304 8.36 27.01 16.49
N ASP A 305 8.88 26.01 15.80
CA ASP A 305 10.28 25.65 15.79
C ASP A 305 10.67 24.92 14.49
N TYR A 306 11.97 24.73 14.26
CA TYR A 306 12.49 23.99 13.10
C TYR A 306 13.71 23.17 13.53
N ILE A 307 13.51 21.88 13.72
CA ILE A 307 14.45 20.99 14.39
C ILE A 307 15.10 20.06 13.34
N VAL A 308 16.35 20.33 12.97
CA VAL A 308 17.11 19.48 12.05
C VAL A 308 17.67 18.28 12.82
N LEU A 309 17.30 17.08 12.44
CA LEU A 309 17.71 15.83 13.08
C LEU A 309 19.07 15.39 12.50
N ARG A 310 20.16 15.91 13.07
CA ARG A 310 21.50 15.68 12.53
C ARG A 310 22.16 14.40 13.01
N SER A 311 21.78 13.88 14.17
CA SER A 311 22.28 12.59 14.62
C SER A 311 21.36 11.45 14.14
N ALA A 312 21.98 10.30 13.80
CA ALA A 312 21.23 9.11 13.41
C ALA A 312 20.28 8.63 14.52
N GLU A 313 20.67 8.79 15.78
CA GLU A 313 19.86 8.43 16.96
C GLU A 313 18.60 9.30 17.04
N GLN A 314 18.74 10.63 16.98
CA GLN A 314 17.59 11.55 16.98
C GLN A 314 16.62 11.25 15.84
N ALA A 315 17.14 11.02 14.62
CA ALA A 315 16.32 10.67 13.48
C ALA A 315 15.59 9.34 13.71
N ALA A 316 16.32 8.31 14.19
CA ALA A 316 15.74 6.99 14.49
C ALA A 316 14.63 7.08 15.53
N ASP A 317 14.79 7.86 16.58
CA ASP A 317 13.79 8.05 17.63
C ASP A 317 12.50 8.70 17.09
N ILE A 318 12.63 9.77 16.32
CA ILE A 318 11.47 10.45 15.71
C ILE A 318 10.74 9.52 14.73
N TRP A 319 11.47 8.81 13.87
CA TRP A 319 10.89 7.86 12.93
C TRP A 319 10.32 6.61 13.61
N LYS A 320 10.87 6.19 14.75
CA LYS A 320 10.32 5.09 15.58
C LYS A 320 8.91 5.43 16.05
N VAL A 321 8.68 6.63 16.57
CA VAL A 321 7.33 7.08 16.97
C VAL A 321 6.41 7.13 15.74
N ARG A 322 6.84 7.77 14.61
CA ARG A 322 6.04 7.87 13.38
C ARG A 322 5.66 6.48 12.84
N GLY A 323 6.61 5.56 12.80
CA GLY A 323 6.38 4.19 12.30
C GLY A 323 5.46 3.36 13.20
N ALA A 324 5.38 3.69 14.49
CA ALA A 324 4.57 2.96 15.46
C ALA A 324 3.11 3.45 15.58
N LEU A 325 2.70 4.53 14.90
CA LEU A 325 1.41 5.18 15.14
C LEU A 325 0.21 4.24 14.98
N VAL A 326 0.15 3.43 13.92
CA VAL A 326 -0.95 2.46 13.72
C VAL A 326 -1.00 1.44 14.85
N MET A 327 0.16 0.87 15.22
CA MET A 327 0.27 -0.11 16.31
C MET A 327 -0.06 0.51 17.68
N ALA A 328 0.31 1.78 17.87
CA ALA A 328 0.00 2.51 19.10
C ALA A 328 -1.52 2.72 19.27
N VAL A 329 -2.24 2.99 18.19
CA VAL A 329 -3.70 3.06 18.20
C VAL A 329 -4.33 1.68 18.44
N GLU A 330 -3.86 0.66 17.73
CA GLU A 330 -4.35 -0.72 17.88
C GLU A 330 -4.12 -1.27 19.30
N ALA A 331 -3.02 -0.89 19.96
CA ALA A 331 -2.73 -1.28 21.34
C ALA A 331 -3.72 -0.70 22.36
N VAL A 332 -4.41 0.40 22.01
CA VAL A 332 -5.45 1.01 22.86
C VAL A 332 -6.80 0.37 22.61
N SER A 333 -7.15 0.16 21.36
CA SER A 333 -8.43 -0.45 20.94
C SER A 333 -8.35 -0.93 19.50
N GLU A 334 -9.16 -1.94 19.15
CA GLU A 334 -9.42 -2.31 17.76
C GLU A 334 -9.78 -1.06 16.93
N GLN A 335 -9.24 -0.95 15.72
CA GLN A 335 -9.48 0.19 14.84
C GLN A 335 -9.60 -0.26 13.38
N GLU A 336 -10.40 0.40 12.57
CA GLU A 336 -10.42 0.20 11.11
C GLU A 336 -9.44 1.16 10.45
N PRO A 337 -8.41 0.65 9.74
CA PRO A 337 -7.46 1.50 9.03
C PRO A 337 -8.06 1.97 7.70
N VAL A 338 -8.09 3.27 7.53
CA VAL A 338 -8.58 3.94 6.32
C VAL A 338 -7.42 4.65 5.65
N ASP A 339 -7.44 4.68 4.33
CA ASP A 339 -6.37 5.21 3.49
C ASP A 339 -7.03 6.01 2.35
N ILE A 340 -7.37 7.25 2.64
CA ILE A 340 -8.07 8.17 1.74
C ILE A 340 -7.06 9.14 1.12
N VAL A 341 -7.22 9.46 -0.17
CA VAL A 341 -6.45 10.54 -0.80
C VAL A 341 -7.39 11.65 -1.22
N VAL A 342 -7.00 12.88 -0.90
CA VAL A 342 -7.64 14.10 -1.42
C VAL A 342 -6.59 14.94 -2.15
N PRO A 343 -6.99 15.84 -3.07
CA PRO A 343 -6.03 16.81 -3.59
C PRO A 343 -5.33 17.54 -2.46
N ILE A 344 -4.01 17.75 -2.55
CA ILE A 344 -3.17 18.30 -1.47
C ILE A 344 -3.76 19.60 -0.89
N SER A 345 -4.35 20.44 -1.73
CA SER A 345 -5.03 21.69 -1.33
C SER A 345 -6.21 21.49 -0.38
N HIS A 346 -6.80 20.31 -0.35
CA HIS A 346 -7.96 19.98 0.50
C HIS A 346 -7.60 19.13 1.73
N THR A 347 -6.33 18.75 1.92
CA THR A 347 -5.92 17.88 3.03
C THR A 347 -6.26 18.51 4.39
N ALA A 348 -5.96 19.80 4.59
CA ALA A 348 -6.29 20.51 5.84
C ALA A 348 -7.80 20.55 6.11
N ASP A 349 -8.59 20.82 5.07
CA ASP A 349 -10.06 20.90 5.18
C ASP A 349 -10.67 19.53 5.42
N PHE A 350 -10.11 18.49 4.81
CA PHE A 350 -10.55 17.11 5.02
C PHE A 350 -10.26 16.64 6.46
N VAL A 351 -9.06 16.86 6.98
CA VAL A 351 -8.74 16.49 8.37
C VAL A 351 -9.57 17.27 9.38
N ARG A 352 -9.83 18.57 9.12
CA ARG A 352 -10.77 19.35 9.95
C ARG A 352 -12.17 18.73 9.95
N TYR A 353 -12.69 18.34 8.78
CA TYR A 353 -13.98 17.66 8.68
C TYR A 353 -14.00 16.33 9.46
N ILE A 354 -12.93 15.53 9.42
CA ILE A 354 -12.82 14.30 10.20
C ILE A 354 -12.88 14.59 11.71
N ASN A 355 -12.21 15.66 12.20
CA ASN A 355 -12.29 16.05 13.59
C ASN A 355 -13.72 16.56 13.99
N GLU A 356 -14.42 17.23 13.09
CA GLU A 356 -15.84 17.62 13.28
C GLU A 356 -16.76 16.38 13.30
N LEU A 357 -16.50 15.40 12.42
CA LEU A 357 -17.23 14.13 12.39
C LEU A 357 -16.99 13.31 13.67
N GLU A 358 -15.75 13.25 14.17
CA GLU A 358 -15.40 12.65 15.47
C GLU A 358 -16.22 13.29 16.59
N ALA A 359 -16.25 14.63 16.65
CA ALA A 359 -16.96 15.37 17.69
C ALA A 359 -18.47 15.16 17.65
N SER A 360 -19.07 15.01 16.45
CA SER A 360 -20.51 14.84 16.26
C SER A 360 -20.98 13.41 16.45
N SER A 361 -20.19 12.42 16.02
CA SER A 361 -20.55 10.99 16.11
C SER A 361 -20.16 10.36 17.44
N GLY A 362 -19.18 10.92 18.15
CA GLY A 362 -18.57 10.33 19.33
C GLY A 362 -17.71 9.09 19.03
N VAL A 363 -17.46 8.80 17.76
CA VAL A 363 -16.54 7.75 17.34
C VAL A 363 -15.16 8.34 17.16
N ARG A 364 -14.18 7.90 17.94
CA ARG A 364 -12.83 8.44 17.90
C ARG A 364 -12.17 8.17 16.55
N MET A 365 -11.65 9.21 15.93
CA MET A 365 -10.98 9.18 14.63
C MET A 365 -9.62 9.88 14.75
N ILE A 366 -8.57 9.17 14.34
CA ILE A 366 -7.19 9.62 14.49
C ILE A 366 -6.56 9.72 13.12
N ALA A 367 -6.21 10.95 12.70
CA ALA A 367 -5.63 11.22 11.39
C ALA A 367 -4.13 11.50 11.48
N PHE A 368 -3.39 10.96 10.53
CA PHE A 368 -1.99 11.24 10.21
C PHE A 368 -1.76 10.84 8.75
N GLY A 369 -0.59 11.13 8.19
CA GLY A 369 -0.37 10.67 6.80
C GLY A 369 0.66 11.49 6.05
N HIS A 370 0.59 11.36 4.72
CA HIS A 370 1.54 11.95 3.80
C HIS A 370 1.01 13.30 3.28
N ALA A 371 1.39 14.40 3.94
CA ALA A 371 0.91 15.74 3.56
C ALA A 371 1.43 16.17 2.17
N GLY A 372 2.51 15.54 1.69
CA GLY A 372 3.12 15.89 0.41
C GLY A 372 2.36 15.38 -0.82
N ASP A 373 1.46 14.41 -0.67
CA ASP A 373 0.67 13.81 -1.76
C ASP A 373 -0.84 13.72 -1.47
N GLY A 374 -1.27 14.20 -0.30
CA GLY A 374 -2.69 14.26 0.06
C GLY A 374 -3.25 12.95 0.62
N ASN A 375 -2.41 11.97 0.94
CA ASN A 375 -2.83 10.72 1.51
C ASN A 375 -3.04 10.85 3.03
N VAL A 376 -4.26 10.63 3.47
CA VAL A 376 -4.69 10.68 4.88
C VAL A 376 -4.97 9.27 5.37
N HIS A 377 -4.12 8.79 6.29
CA HIS A 377 -4.42 7.61 7.07
C HIS A 377 -5.34 8.00 8.23
N LEU A 378 -6.43 7.27 8.36
CA LEU A 378 -7.41 7.47 9.41
C LEU A 378 -7.60 6.15 10.16
N CYS A 379 -7.44 6.16 11.48
CA CYS A 379 -7.84 5.08 12.36
C CYS A 379 -9.21 5.41 12.95
N VAL A 380 -10.25 4.65 12.58
CA VAL A 380 -11.57 4.72 13.20
C VAL A 380 -11.58 3.70 14.35
N VAL A 381 -11.76 4.17 15.59
CA VAL A 381 -11.46 3.40 16.80
C VAL A 381 -12.73 2.88 17.47
N ARG A 382 -12.72 1.59 17.85
CA ARG A 382 -13.89 0.91 18.40
C ARG A 382 -14.27 1.32 19.83
N ASP A 383 -13.30 1.58 20.69
CA ASP A 383 -13.47 2.08 22.08
C ASP A 383 -14.56 1.37 22.91
N GLY A 384 -14.49 0.05 22.98
CA GLY A 384 -15.38 -0.75 23.84
C GLY A 384 -16.83 -0.87 23.36
N ARG A 385 -17.16 -0.44 22.13
CA ARG A 385 -18.47 -0.69 21.51
C ARG A 385 -18.71 -2.17 21.31
N ASP A 386 -19.95 -2.63 21.51
CA ASP A 386 -20.36 -3.97 21.12
C ASP A 386 -20.30 -4.13 19.59
N GLN A 387 -20.34 -5.38 19.09
CA GLN A 387 -20.14 -5.68 17.68
C GLN A 387 -21.19 -5.01 16.77
N GLN A 388 -22.46 -5.04 17.15
CA GLN A 388 -23.56 -4.51 16.33
C GLN A 388 -23.49 -2.97 16.27
N THR A 389 -23.22 -2.32 17.38
CA THR A 389 -23.04 -0.88 17.46
C THR A 389 -21.83 -0.45 16.68
N TRP A 390 -20.70 -1.19 16.81
CA TRP A 390 -19.47 -0.93 16.09
C TRP A 390 -19.66 -1.00 14.57
N GLU A 391 -20.23 -2.07 14.05
CA GLU A 391 -20.44 -2.26 12.61
C GLU A 391 -21.32 -1.15 12.01
N ARG A 392 -22.39 -0.75 12.71
CA ARG A 392 -23.27 0.33 12.24
C ARG A 392 -22.53 1.67 12.23
N GLU A 393 -21.93 2.05 13.37
CA GLU A 393 -21.29 3.36 13.51
C GLU A 393 -20.03 3.48 12.63
N LEU A 394 -19.26 2.39 12.49
CA LEU A 394 -18.16 2.34 11.53
C LEU A 394 -18.67 2.60 10.10
N HIS A 395 -19.71 1.88 9.68
CA HIS A 395 -20.28 2.05 8.35
C HIS A 395 -20.74 3.50 8.11
N ASP A 396 -21.51 4.08 9.03
CA ASP A 396 -22.06 5.43 8.91
C ASP A 396 -20.96 6.51 8.83
N ASN A 397 -19.92 6.37 9.64
CA ASN A 397 -18.78 7.30 9.63
C ASN A 397 -17.90 7.14 8.39
N MET A 398 -17.67 5.91 7.96
CA MET A 398 -16.92 5.62 6.73
C MET A 398 -17.65 6.16 5.49
N GLU A 399 -18.97 6.01 5.41
CA GLU A 399 -19.77 6.61 4.33
C GLU A 399 -19.56 8.11 4.24
N GLN A 400 -19.65 8.82 5.37
CA GLN A 400 -19.47 10.27 5.42
C GLN A 400 -18.04 10.69 5.06
N ALA A 401 -17.02 9.96 5.56
CA ALA A 401 -15.63 10.24 5.26
C ALA A 401 -15.33 10.07 3.76
N TYR A 402 -15.77 8.97 3.14
CA TYR A 402 -15.58 8.74 1.71
C TYR A 402 -16.35 9.73 0.84
N ALA A 403 -17.62 9.97 1.13
CA ALA A 403 -18.42 10.96 0.40
C ALA A 403 -17.77 12.34 0.44
N LYS A 404 -17.22 12.75 1.60
CA LYS A 404 -16.50 14.01 1.73
C LYS A 404 -15.23 14.05 0.89
N ALA A 405 -14.44 12.99 0.92
CA ALA A 405 -13.23 12.88 0.10
C ALA A 405 -13.52 12.99 -1.40
N TYR A 406 -14.51 12.24 -1.87
CA TYR A 406 -14.94 12.30 -3.28
C TYR A 406 -15.49 13.68 -3.67
N SER A 407 -16.18 14.40 -2.75
CA SER A 407 -16.65 15.76 -3.01
C SER A 407 -15.50 16.76 -3.26
N TYR A 408 -14.30 16.44 -2.80
CA TYR A 408 -13.06 17.17 -3.09
C TYR A 408 -12.31 16.66 -4.34
N GLY A 409 -12.85 15.68 -5.04
CA GLY A 409 -12.15 15.00 -6.16
C GLY A 409 -11.11 13.98 -5.68
N GLY A 410 -11.25 13.48 -4.46
CA GLY A 410 -10.38 12.45 -3.87
C GLY A 410 -10.73 11.03 -4.34
N VAL A 411 -10.04 10.04 -3.77
CA VAL A 411 -10.22 8.62 -4.07
C VAL A 411 -10.19 7.75 -2.80
N ALA A 412 -10.77 6.55 -2.89
CA ALA A 412 -10.96 5.65 -1.76
C ALA A 412 -9.68 4.99 -1.24
N SER A 413 -8.59 4.99 -1.99
CA SER A 413 -7.33 4.38 -1.56
C SER A 413 -6.13 5.03 -2.23
N GLY A 414 -5.11 5.34 -1.43
CA GLY A 414 -3.81 5.78 -1.90
C GLY A 414 -2.87 4.63 -2.19
N GLU A 415 -2.85 3.61 -1.31
CA GLU A 415 -1.85 2.54 -1.38
C GLU A 415 -2.35 1.15 -0.97
N HIS A 416 -3.39 1.04 -0.09
CA HIS A 416 -3.83 -0.26 0.43
C HIS A 416 -4.59 -1.10 -0.61
N GLY A 417 -5.14 -0.49 -1.66
CA GLY A 417 -6.09 -1.10 -2.58
C GLY A 417 -7.54 -1.00 -2.08
N ILE A 418 -8.45 -1.58 -2.82
CA ILE A 418 -9.90 -1.58 -2.54
C ILE A 418 -10.35 -2.86 -1.85
N GLY A 419 -9.91 -4.01 -2.36
CA GLY A 419 -10.24 -5.33 -1.82
C GLY A 419 -11.73 -5.55 -1.59
N ILE A 420 -12.06 -6.04 -0.40
CA ILE A 420 -13.42 -6.25 0.08
C ILE A 420 -13.88 -5.05 0.92
N SER A 421 -12.99 -4.52 1.78
CA SER A 421 -13.36 -3.55 2.83
C SER A 421 -13.80 -2.21 2.25
N LYS A 422 -13.12 -1.69 1.23
CA LYS A 422 -13.43 -0.40 0.60
C LYS A 422 -14.39 -0.51 -0.59
N ARG A 423 -14.66 -1.74 -1.05
CA ARG A 423 -15.47 -2.00 -2.24
C ARG A 423 -16.85 -1.32 -2.23
N PRO A 424 -17.66 -1.34 -1.15
CA PRO A 424 -18.96 -0.67 -1.15
C PRO A 424 -18.86 0.83 -1.45
N TYR A 425 -17.91 1.51 -0.85
CA TYR A 425 -17.68 2.95 -1.03
C TYR A 425 -17.14 3.26 -2.43
N PHE A 426 -16.18 2.46 -2.91
CA PHE A 426 -15.63 2.61 -4.26
C PHE A 426 -16.70 2.42 -5.35
N LEU A 427 -17.54 1.40 -5.25
CA LEU A 427 -18.60 1.13 -6.24
C LEU A 427 -19.68 2.21 -6.25
N ARG A 428 -19.99 2.81 -5.09
CA ARG A 428 -20.98 3.88 -5.00
C ARG A 428 -20.50 5.18 -5.65
N GLU A 429 -19.24 5.54 -5.40
CA GLU A 429 -18.69 6.83 -5.81
C GLU A 429 -18.06 6.80 -7.21
N THR A 430 -17.82 5.62 -7.79
CA THR A 430 -17.25 5.49 -9.13
C THR A 430 -18.34 5.52 -10.19
N ALA A 431 -18.14 6.31 -11.26
CA ALA A 431 -19.06 6.38 -12.40
C ALA A 431 -19.33 5.00 -13.01
N GLN A 432 -20.60 4.71 -13.32
CA GLN A 432 -21.02 3.40 -13.83
C GLN A 432 -20.33 3.03 -15.14
N GLU A 433 -20.06 4.01 -15.99
CA GLU A 433 -19.33 3.83 -17.24
C GLU A 433 -17.91 3.32 -16.99
N ASN A 434 -17.22 3.85 -15.97
CA ASN A 434 -15.88 3.39 -15.59
C ASN A 434 -15.91 1.97 -15.05
N LEU A 435 -16.89 1.63 -14.20
CA LEU A 435 -17.10 0.28 -13.70
C LEU A 435 -17.41 -0.71 -14.82
N ALA A 436 -18.23 -0.32 -15.80
CA ALA A 436 -18.55 -1.15 -16.95
C ALA A 436 -17.30 -1.47 -17.80
N VAL A 437 -16.43 -0.48 -18.03
CA VAL A 437 -15.16 -0.70 -18.75
C VAL A 437 -14.23 -1.63 -17.97
N MET A 438 -14.05 -1.41 -16.65
CA MET A 438 -13.22 -2.28 -15.80
C MET A 438 -13.72 -3.73 -15.82
N ASN A 439 -15.04 -3.94 -15.73
CA ASN A 439 -15.64 -5.28 -15.79
C ASN A 439 -15.52 -5.92 -17.17
N THR A 440 -15.60 -5.14 -18.25
CA THR A 440 -15.36 -5.62 -19.62
C THR A 440 -13.93 -6.15 -19.76
N ILE A 441 -12.93 -5.42 -19.23
CA ILE A 441 -11.53 -5.84 -19.22
C ILE A 441 -11.37 -7.14 -18.41
N LYS A 442 -11.97 -7.21 -17.21
CA LYS A 442 -11.96 -8.43 -16.37
C LYS A 442 -12.50 -9.61 -17.17
N THR A 443 -13.68 -9.49 -17.75
CA THR A 443 -14.33 -10.57 -18.51
C THR A 443 -13.52 -10.98 -19.75
N ALA A 444 -12.83 -10.04 -20.40
CA ALA A 444 -11.98 -10.33 -21.54
C ALA A 444 -10.75 -11.18 -21.16
N LEU A 445 -10.16 -10.97 -19.97
CA LEU A 445 -8.98 -11.68 -19.50
C LEU A 445 -9.30 -12.90 -18.62
N ASP A 446 -10.46 -12.92 -17.99
CA ASP A 446 -10.95 -14.01 -17.15
C ASP A 446 -12.46 -14.23 -17.36
N PRO A 447 -12.87 -14.81 -18.49
CA PRO A 447 -14.30 -14.97 -18.85
C PRO A 447 -15.07 -15.92 -17.92
N LYS A 448 -14.38 -16.74 -17.14
CA LYS A 448 -14.99 -17.64 -16.15
C LYS A 448 -15.03 -17.07 -14.75
N HIS A 449 -14.44 -15.88 -14.54
CA HIS A 449 -14.38 -15.23 -13.23
C HIS A 449 -13.79 -16.13 -12.13
N THR A 450 -12.71 -16.83 -12.46
CA THR A 450 -12.03 -17.72 -11.51
C THR A 450 -10.97 -17.01 -10.67
N LEU A 451 -10.39 -15.90 -11.16
CA LEU A 451 -9.24 -15.25 -10.54
C LEU A 451 -9.67 -14.05 -9.66
N ASN A 452 -9.55 -14.21 -8.35
CA ASN A 452 -9.77 -13.20 -7.32
C ASN A 452 -11.10 -12.43 -7.47
N ASP A 453 -12.18 -13.14 -7.79
CA ASP A 453 -13.48 -12.57 -8.14
C ASP A 453 -14.18 -11.90 -6.97
N GLN A 454 -15.17 -11.03 -7.27
CA GLN A 454 -16.00 -10.25 -6.34
C GLN A 454 -15.23 -9.34 -5.37
N LYS A 455 -14.04 -8.93 -5.73
CA LYS A 455 -13.22 -7.96 -5.02
C LYS A 455 -13.01 -6.70 -5.88
N SER A 456 -12.56 -5.61 -5.22
CA SER A 456 -12.24 -4.36 -5.90
C SER A 456 -13.40 -3.83 -6.77
N TYR A 457 -13.20 -3.64 -8.05
CA TYR A 457 -14.17 -3.08 -9.02
C TYR A 457 -15.15 -4.10 -9.60
N ILE A 458 -14.99 -5.41 -9.32
CA ILE A 458 -15.76 -6.46 -10.00
C ILE A 458 -17.21 -6.44 -9.54
N VAL A 459 -18.14 -6.23 -10.50
CA VAL A 459 -19.60 -6.23 -10.29
C VAL A 459 -20.19 -7.40 -11.08
N GLY A 460 -20.93 -8.28 -10.39
CA GLY A 460 -21.69 -9.36 -11.04
C GLY A 460 -20.86 -10.60 -11.37
N GLY A 461 -20.20 -11.18 -10.38
CA GLY A 461 -19.79 -12.57 -10.37
C GLY A 461 -20.95 -13.49 -9.92
N LYS A 462 -20.81 -14.82 -10.11
CA LYS A 462 -21.81 -15.83 -9.76
C LYS A 462 -22.16 -15.83 -8.28
#